data_2d1212be96de61223b1dde05d2ae0a22
#
_entry.id   2d1212be96de61223b1dde05d2ae0a22
#
_cell.length_a   1.000
_cell.length_b   1.000
_cell.length_c   1.000
_cell.angle_alpha   90.00
_cell.angle_beta   90.00
_cell.angle_gamma   90.00
#
_symmetry.space_group_name_H-M   'P 1'
#
loop_
_entity.id
_entity.type
_entity.pdbx_description
1 polymer ?
#
loop_
_entity_poly.entity_id
_entity_poly.type
_entity_poly.pdbx_seq_one_letter_code
_entity_poly.pdbx_strand_id
1 'polypeptide(L)'
;MWQLCFHDDERFVNLLFDNLYRDENTVCFEKGGKVTTALQMLPYRMSFGETSLNVSYISGAATRPEYRNRGLMGRLLKKSFEIMRSRNIPLSALIPAESWLYDYYASKGYASVFFRQELNFSSAHRFYGDGYHRVAMSMDELYRFFDEQMRRRSCCIQHGREDFNVICGDIYLDGGDVVALADSQNRLSALAFVVPGDDAVFVKELLAINTEAKEAMLHEVQSAFPGYSLRVFTEPTSENGSAVLMGMIRIVDVRRILEAVAKNNRSLRRVFRVHDSLLPVNNGVFLVEEGECYEGVTNPCDFDIDIMELAEIVFGGSKLSSLLDFPSVRPYMSLMLD
;
A
#
# COMPACT_ATOMS: atom_id res chain seq x y z
N MET A 1 -17.81 7.20 15.92
CA MET A 1 -16.94 6.10 16.35
C MET A 1 -15.48 6.38 16.01
N TRP A 2 -15.18 6.90 14.82
CA TRP A 2 -13.85 7.27 14.38
C TRP A 2 -13.15 8.21 15.38
N GLN A 3 -13.67 9.40 15.62
CA GLN A 3 -13.11 10.37 16.59
C GLN A 3 -12.94 9.81 18.01
N LEU A 4 -13.85 8.89 18.44
CA LEU A 4 -13.74 8.23 19.75
C LEU A 4 -12.52 7.32 19.88
N CYS A 5 -12.05 6.74 18.75
CA CYS A 5 -11.04 5.70 18.76
C CYS A 5 -9.65 6.19 18.26
N PHE A 6 -9.62 7.17 17.37
CA PHE A 6 -8.39 7.66 16.73
C PHE A 6 -8.01 9.08 17.12
N HIS A 7 -8.99 9.91 17.55
CA HIS A 7 -8.76 11.32 17.92
C HIS A 7 -8.21 12.22 16.81
N ASP A 8 -8.45 11.84 15.54
CA ASP A 8 -7.99 12.60 14.39
C ASP A 8 -8.63 13.99 14.30
N ASP A 9 -7.96 14.91 13.60
CA ASP A 9 -8.48 16.25 13.31
C ASP A 9 -9.82 16.15 12.55
N GLU A 10 -10.79 16.96 12.94
CA GLU A 10 -12.11 16.97 12.33
C GLU A 10 -12.06 17.27 10.83
N ARG A 11 -11.13 18.10 10.39
CA ARG A 11 -10.96 18.44 8.96
C ARG A 11 -10.52 17.22 8.15
N PHE A 12 -9.59 16.41 8.69
CA PHE A 12 -9.17 15.14 8.08
C PHE A 12 -10.34 14.15 8.03
N VAL A 13 -11.07 13.99 9.14
CA VAL A 13 -12.23 13.10 9.20
C VAL A 13 -13.28 13.50 8.16
N ASN A 14 -13.59 14.81 8.04
CA ASN A 14 -14.55 15.30 7.05
C ASN A 14 -14.04 15.05 5.64
N LEU A 15 -12.75 15.34 5.35
CA LEU A 15 -12.13 15.06 4.04
C LEU A 15 -12.29 13.59 3.64
N LEU A 16 -11.98 12.66 4.57
CA LEU A 16 -12.09 11.22 4.33
C LEU A 16 -13.54 10.79 4.10
N PHE A 17 -14.46 11.21 4.99
CA PHE A 17 -15.85 10.74 4.96
C PHE A 17 -16.64 11.34 3.80
N ASP A 18 -16.42 12.59 3.46
CA ASP A 18 -17.12 13.25 2.35
C ASP A 18 -16.71 12.69 0.99
N ASN A 19 -15.48 12.18 0.86
CA ASN A 19 -14.93 11.75 -0.42
C ASN A 19 -14.81 10.23 -0.58
N LEU A 20 -14.33 9.49 0.42
CA LEU A 20 -13.98 8.07 0.29
C LEU A 20 -14.93 7.13 1.03
N TYR A 21 -15.70 7.63 2.00
CA TYR A 21 -16.65 6.78 2.71
C TYR A 21 -17.75 6.30 1.78
N ARG A 22 -18.03 4.99 1.85
CA ARG A 22 -19.16 4.35 1.15
C ARG A 22 -19.76 3.29 2.08
N ASP A 23 -21.09 3.27 2.22
CA ASP A 23 -21.79 2.29 3.06
C ASP A 23 -21.45 0.85 2.68
N GLU A 24 -21.40 0.54 1.39
CA GLU A 24 -21.08 -0.78 0.88
C GLU A 24 -19.67 -1.27 1.23
N ASN A 25 -18.76 -0.35 1.54
CA ASN A 25 -17.38 -0.65 1.94
C ASN A 25 -17.21 -0.68 3.47
N THR A 26 -18.25 -0.39 4.22
CA THR A 26 -18.23 -0.40 5.68
C THR A 26 -18.80 -1.71 6.23
N VAL A 27 -18.06 -2.35 7.13
CA VAL A 27 -18.54 -3.53 7.85
C VAL A 27 -18.56 -3.23 9.34
N CYS A 28 -19.66 -3.52 10.00
CA CYS A 28 -19.80 -3.27 11.43
C CYS A 28 -20.58 -4.36 12.17
N PHE A 29 -20.40 -4.39 13.48
CA PHE A 29 -21.29 -5.08 14.40
C PHE A 29 -22.01 -4.07 15.28
N GLU A 30 -23.29 -4.33 15.51
CA GLU A 30 -24.16 -3.51 16.34
C GLU A 30 -24.71 -4.27 17.54
N LYS A 31 -24.98 -3.56 18.60
CA LYS A 31 -25.70 -4.06 19.75
C LYS A 31 -26.58 -2.96 20.33
N GLY A 32 -27.90 -3.23 20.38
CA GLY A 32 -28.87 -2.24 20.91
C GLY A 32 -28.88 -0.94 20.09
N GLY A 33 -28.80 -1.00 18.76
CA GLY A 33 -28.79 0.17 17.88
C GLY A 33 -27.50 0.99 17.92
N LYS A 34 -26.42 0.46 18.51
CA LYS A 34 -25.14 1.15 18.65
C LYS A 34 -24.03 0.32 17.98
N VAL A 35 -23.29 0.92 17.07
CA VAL A 35 -22.11 0.29 16.46
C VAL A 35 -21.06 0.03 17.53
N THR A 36 -20.64 -1.23 17.68
CA THR A 36 -19.66 -1.68 18.67
C THR A 36 -18.25 -1.86 18.10
N THR A 37 -18.19 -2.30 16.85
CA THR A 37 -16.97 -2.57 16.11
C THR A 37 -17.20 -2.26 14.64
N ALA A 38 -16.28 -1.58 13.96
CA ALA A 38 -16.40 -1.24 12.55
C ALA A 38 -15.01 -1.21 11.89
N LEU A 39 -15.00 -1.39 10.58
CA LEU A 39 -13.87 -1.12 9.69
C LEU A 39 -14.39 -0.73 8.30
N GLN A 40 -13.53 -0.10 7.52
CA GLN A 40 -13.78 0.20 6.12
C GLN A 40 -12.89 -0.65 5.22
N MET A 41 -13.43 -1.08 4.09
CA MET A 41 -12.76 -1.84 3.03
C MET A 41 -12.58 -0.93 1.82
N LEU A 42 -11.59 -0.03 1.86
CA LEU A 42 -11.35 0.92 0.76
C LEU A 42 -10.82 0.17 -0.47
N PRO A 43 -11.43 0.37 -1.65
CA PRO A 43 -11.06 -0.37 -2.85
C PRO A 43 -9.84 0.26 -3.50
N TYR A 44 -8.80 -0.55 -3.70
CA TYR A 44 -7.61 -0.18 -4.46
C TYR A 44 -7.27 -1.23 -5.51
N ARG A 45 -6.33 -0.90 -6.36
CA ARG A 45 -5.67 -1.84 -7.25
C ARG A 45 -4.18 -1.88 -6.91
N MET A 46 -3.55 -3.00 -7.17
CA MET A 46 -2.11 -3.17 -7.03
C MET A 46 -1.54 -3.70 -8.36
N SER A 47 -0.53 -3.05 -8.90
CA SER A 47 0.26 -3.63 -9.98
C SER A 47 0.98 -4.88 -9.45
N PHE A 48 1.07 -5.92 -10.25
CA PHE A 48 1.77 -7.15 -9.92
C PHE A 48 2.37 -7.72 -11.20
N GLY A 49 3.62 -7.32 -11.49
CA GLY A 49 4.25 -7.55 -12.78
C GLY A 49 3.40 -7.00 -13.93
N GLU A 50 3.06 -7.85 -14.90
CA GLU A 50 2.20 -7.49 -16.03
C GLU A 50 0.68 -7.56 -15.71
N THR A 51 0.32 -7.96 -14.48
CA THR A 51 -1.07 -8.10 -14.04
C THR A 51 -1.47 -6.97 -13.08
N SER A 52 -2.75 -6.90 -12.77
CA SER A 52 -3.29 -5.98 -11.76
C SER A 52 -4.26 -6.74 -10.86
N LEU A 53 -4.10 -6.59 -9.56
CA LEU A 53 -4.90 -7.25 -8.53
C LEU A 53 -5.80 -6.24 -7.83
N ASN A 54 -7.04 -6.64 -7.54
CA ASN A 54 -7.91 -5.88 -6.67
C ASN A 54 -7.45 -6.06 -5.21
N VAL A 55 -7.38 -4.98 -4.47
CA VAL A 55 -6.98 -4.94 -3.07
C VAL A 55 -8.05 -4.21 -2.27
N SER A 56 -8.38 -4.72 -1.10
CA SER A 56 -9.14 -3.97 -0.11
C SER A 56 -8.20 -3.49 0.99
N TYR A 57 -8.04 -2.18 1.11
CA TYR A 57 -7.29 -1.58 2.21
C TYR A 57 -8.22 -1.43 3.42
N ILE A 58 -7.82 -2.02 4.55
CA ILE A 58 -8.55 -1.91 5.81
C ILE A 58 -8.17 -0.60 6.48
N SER A 59 -9.13 0.30 6.57
CA SER A 59 -9.01 1.58 7.25
C SER A 59 -10.02 1.67 8.41
N GLY A 60 -9.72 2.48 9.41
CA GLY A 60 -10.61 2.77 10.51
C GLY A 60 -11.06 1.55 11.33
N ALA A 61 -10.21 0.53 11.46
CA ALA A 61 -10.51 -0.70 12.21
C ALA A 61 -10.59 -0.40 13.70
N ALA A 62 -11.79 -0.21 14.22
CA ALA A 62 -12.04 0.26 15.58
C ALA A 62 -13.04 -0.61 16.34
N THR A 63 -12.79 -0.76 17.64
CA THR A 63 -13.74 -1.34 18.61
C THR A 63 -13.90 -0.37 19.77
N ARG A 64 -15.15 -0.05 20.11
CA ARG A 64 -15.42 0.81 21.28
C ARG A 64 -14.76 0.28 22.54
N PRO A 65 -14.19 1.12 23.41
CA PRO A 65 -13.45 0.71 24.58
C PRO A 65 -14.18 -0.33 25.44
N GLU A 66 -15.46 -0.13 25.68
CA GLU A 66 -16.31 -1.02 26.51
C GLU A 66 -16.60 -2.40 25.89
N TYR A 67 -16.22 -2.59 24.61
CA TYR A 67 -16.38 -3.85 23.86
C TYR A 67 -15.05 -4.50 23.47
N ARG A 68 -13.91 -3.91 23.83
CA ARG A 68 -12.56 -4.48 23.56
C ARG A 68 -12.35 -5.81 24.29
N ASN A 69 -11.35 -6.55 23.88
CA ASN A 69 -10.94 -7.85 24.44
C ASN A 69 -12.02 -8.96 24.40
N ARG A 70 -12.98 -8.86 23.47
CA ARG A 70 -14.07 -9.83 23.26
C ARG A 70 -13.99 -10.54 21.90
N GLY A 71 -12.87 -10.40 21.18
CA GLY A 71 -12.64 -11.00 19.88
C GLY A 71 -13.48 -10.42 18.72
N LEU A 72 -14.18 -9.29 18.95
CA LEU A 72 -15.10 -8.72 17.95
C LEU A 72 -14.38 -8.32 16.65
N MET A 73 -13.22 -7.65 16.75
CA MET A 73 -12.46 -7.24 15.57
C MET A 73 -11.99 -8.46 14.75
N GLY A 74 -11.52 -9.53 15.40
CA GLY A 74 -11.14 -10.75 14.69
C GLY A 74 -12.30 -11.40 13.92
N ARG A 75 -13.51 -11.38 14.50
CA ARG A 75 -14.73 -11.85 13.83
C ARG A 75 -15.14 -10.92 12.68
N LEU A 76 -14.97 -9.62 12.86
CA LEU A 76 -15.29 -8.63 11.83
C LEU A 76 -14.33 -8.76 10.64
N LEU A 77 -13.02 -8.92 10.88
CA LEU A 77 -12.03 -9.20 9.84
C LEU A 77 -12.35 -10.46 9.05
N LYS A 78 -12.70 -11.56 9.74
CA LYS A 78 -13.15 -12.77 9.04
C LYS A 78 -14.35 -12.50 8.13
N LYS A 79 -15.33 -11.76 8.62
CA LYS A 79 -16.52 -11.37 7.82
C LYS A 79 -16.14 -10.50 6.63
N SER A 80 -15.20 -9.57 6.81
CA SER A 80 -14.69 -8.73 5.72
C SER A 80 -13.99 -9.56 4.63
N PHE A 81 -13.19 -10.56 5.01
CA PHE A 81 -12.55 -11.45 4.03
C PHE A 81 -13.56 -12.27 3.23
N GLU A 82 -14.64 -12.75 3.86
CA GLU A 82 -15.73 -13.43 3.16
C GLU A 82 -16.41 -12.49 2.14
N ILE A 83 -16.64 -11.23 2.52
CA ILE A 83 -17.19 -10.19 1.63
C ILE A 83 -16.20 -9.88 0.48
N MET A 84 -14.92 -9.68 0.77
CA MET A 84 -13.89 -9.45 -0.25
C MET A 84 -13.88 -10.59 -1.28
N ARG A 85 -13.88 -11.84 -0.80
CA ARG A 85 -13.91 -13.01 -1.68
C ARG A 85 -15.15 -13.02 -2.58
N SER A 86 -16.35 -12.74 -2.04
CA SER A 86 -17.58 -12.67 -2.83
C SER A 86 -17.57 -11.55 -3.88
N ARG A 87 -16.75 -10.51 -3.67
CA ARG A 87 -16.52 -9.39 -4.61
C ARG A 87 -15.32 -9.60 -5.54
N ASN A 88 -14.72 -10.78 -5.54
CA ASN A 88 -13.51 -11.09 -6.31
C ASN A 88 -12.31 -10.18 -5.97
N ILE A 89 -12.16 -9.82 -4.71
CA ILE A 89 -11.00 -9.08 -4.18
C ILE A 89 -10.05 -10.07 -3.52
N PRO A 90 -8.91 -10.41 -4.16
CA PRO A 90 -8.04 -11.48 -3.69
C PRO A 90 -7.09 -11.07 -2.57
N LEU A 91 -6.94 -9.78 -2.30
CA LEU A 91 -5.99 -9.22 -1.34
C LEU A 91 -6.64 -8.26 -0.36
N SER A 92 -6.17 -8.31 0.87
CA SER A 92 -6.41 -7.29 1.89
C SER A 92 -5.07 -6.68 2.32
N ALA A 93 -5.00 -5.35 2.44
CA ALA A 93 -3.82 -4.63 2.91
C ALA A 93 -4.18 -3.68 4.05
N LEU A 94 -3.20 -3.33 4.87
CA LEU A 94 -3.34 -2.34 5.94
C LEU A 94 -1.98 -1.83 6.42
N ILE A 95 -2.00 -0.68 7.10
CA ILE A 95 -0.87 -0.17 7.88
C ILE A 95 -1.25 -0.25 9.36
N PRO A 96 -0.52 -1.02 10.18
CA PRO A 96 -0.77 -1.05 11.61
C PRO A 96 -0.35 0.27 12.26
N ALA A 97 -1.26 0.92 12.98
CA ALA A 97 -0.99 2.20 13.64
C ALA A 97 0.02 2.09 14.80
N GLU A 98 0.17 0.90 15.40
CA GLU A 98 1.06 0.65 16.53
C GLU A 98 1.83 -0.66 16.36
N SER A 99 3.03 -0.76 16.93
CA SER A 99 3.93 -1.91 16.75
C SER A 99 3.33 -3.26 17.17
N TRP A 100 2.55 -3.30 18.25
CA TRP A 100 1.90 -4.53 18.71
C TRP A 100 0.79 -5.04 17.77
N LEU A 101 0.27 -4.19 16.91
CA LEU A 101 -0.76 -4.57 15.92
C LEU A 101 -0.18 -5.44 14.79
N TYR A 102 1.13 -5.40 14.56
CA TYR A 102 1.75 -6.31 13.59
C TYR A 102 1.55 -7.78 14.00
N ASP A 103 1.81 -8.12 15.28
CA ASP A 103 1.58 -9.47 15.79
C ASP A 103 0.09 -9.84 15.78
N TYR A 104 -0.76 -8.88 16.12
CA TYR A 104 -2.20 -9.08 16.05
C TYR A 104 -2.66 -9.44 14.64
N TYR A 105 -2.25 -8.67 13.63
CA TYR A 105 -2.63 -8.93 12.23
C TYR A 105 -1.92 -10.15 11.65
N ALA A 106 -0.68 -10.45 12.05
CA ALA A 106 0.01 -11.70 11.71
C ALA A 106 -0.82 -12.91 12.17
N SER A 107 -1.39 -12.88 13.40
CA SER A 107 -2.31 -13.92 13.89
C SER A 107 -3.60 -14.06 13.06
N LYS A 108 -3.86 -13.11 12.14
CA LYS A 108 -4.98 -13.15 11.18
C LYS A 108 -4.52 -13.50 9.77
N GLY A 109 -3.25 -13.92 9.60
CA GLY A 109 -2.66 -14.35 8.34
C GLY A 109 -2.17 -13.20 7.44
N TYR A 110 -1.94 -12.01 8.01
CA TYR A 110 -1.25 -10.93 7.30
C TYR A 110 0.26 -11.12 7.39
N ALA A 111 0.95 -10.88 6.28
CA ALA A 111 2.41 -10.86 6.17
C ALA A 111 2.93 -9.42 6.09
N SER A 112 4.05 -9.17 6.75
CA SER A 112 4.77 -7.88 6.74
C SER A 112 5.62 -7.78 5.48
N VAL A 113 5.11 -7.11 4.44
CA VAL A 113 5.75 -7.10 3.12
C VAL A 113 5.96 -5.70 2.53
N PHE A 114 5.22 -4.70 3.03
CA PHE A 114 5.41 -3.33 2.55
C PHE A 114 6.47 -2.62 3.37
N PHE A 115 7.48 -2.15 2.67
CA PHE A 115 8.58 -1.39 3.27
C PHE A 115 8.75 -0.07 2.52
N ARG A 116 9.26 0.94 3.20
CA ARG A 116 9.75 2.18 2.59
C ARG A 116 11.19 2.41 2.96
N GLN A 117 11.91 3.09 2.12
CA GLN A 117 13.22 3.63 2.44
C GLN A 117 13.08 5.11 2.83
N GLU A 118 13.84 5.53 3.85
CA GLU A 118 13.93 6.93 4.26
C GLU A 118 15.31 7.47 3.94
N LEU A 119 15.39 8.44 3.02
CA LEU A 119 16.61 9.16 2.70
C LEU A 119 16.64 10.45 3.51
N ASN A 120 17.70 10.65 4.27
CA ASN A 120 17.86 11.82 5.12
C ASN A 120 18.98 12.72 4.57
N PHE A 121 18.65 13.96 4.25
CA PHE A 121 19.58 14.96 3.76
C PHE A 121 19.65 16.14 4.74
N SER A 122 20.85 16.48 5.17
CA SER A 122 21.04 17.65 6.02
C SER A 122 20.77 18.95 5.25
N SER A 123 20.50 20.05 5.95
CA SER A 123 20.34 21.38 5.34
C SER A 123 21.59 21.87 4.58
N ALA A 124 22.76 21.27 4.84
CA ALA A 124 24.01 21.57 4.13
C ALA A 124 24.19 20.78 2.83
N HIS A 125 23.38 19.76 2.58
CA HIS A 125 23.41 19.01 1.32
C HIS A 125 23.14 19.95 0.14
N ARG A 126 23.72 19.64 -1.02
CA ARG A 126 23.52 20.43 -2.25
C ARG A 126 22.94 19.53 -3.33
N PHE A 127 21.77 19.91 -3.83
CA PHE A 127 21.13 19.32 -5.00
C PHE A 127 21.32 20.22 -6.22
N TYR A 128 21.24 19.64 -7.41
CA TYR A 128 21.38 20.35 -8.68
C TYR A 128 19.99 20.54 -9.32
N GLY A 129 19.65 21.78 -9.69
CA GLY A 129 18.31 22.13 -10.18
C GLY A 129 18.23 22.65 -11.61
N ASP A 130 19.33 22.56 -12.40
CA ASP A 130 19.39 23.14 -13.71
C ASP A 130 18.44 22.47 -14.73
N GLY A 131 17.84 23.27 -15.58
CA GLY A 131 17.02 22.79 -16.71
C GLY A 131 15.55 22.50 -16.36
N TYR A 132 15.14 22.70 -15.10
CA TYR A 132 13.76 22.52 -14.66
C TYR A 132 13.25 23.75 -13.91
N HIS A 133 11.94 23.95 -13.94
CA HIS A 133 11.32 25.08 -13.23
C HIS A 133 9.96 24.67 -12.67
N ARG A 134 9.56 25.32 -11.58
CA ARG A 134 8.27 25.10 -10.95
C ARG A 134 7.14 25.60 -11.85
N VAL A 135 6.08 24.82 -11.96
CA VAL A 135 4.91 25.10 -12.79
C VAL A 135 3.61 24.91 -12.01
N ALA A 136 2.59 25.67 -12.38
CA ALA A 136 1.22 25.43 -11.98
C ALA A 136 0.55 24.61 -13.09
N MET A 137 0.00 23.45 -12.73
CA MET A 137 -0.69 22.54 -13.65
C MET A 137 -2.11 22.30 -13.15
N SER A 138 -3.00 21.93 -14.06
CA SER A 138 -4.34 21.49 -13.67
C SER A 138 -4.27 20.16 -12.90
N MET A 139 -5.25 19.92 -12.02
CA MET A 139 -5.36 18.65 -11.30
C MET A 139 -5.42 17.44 -12.23
N ASP A 140 -5.92 17.61 -13.46
CA ASP A 140 -5.97 16.54 -14.46
C ASP A 140 -4.59 16.21 -15.05
N GLU A 141 -3.76 17.23 -15.26
CA GLU A 141 -2.38 17.04 -15.71
C GLU A 141 -1.53 16.41 -14.62
N LEU A 142 -1.64 16.88 -13.37
CA LEU A 142 -0.94 16.31 -12.23
C LEU A 142 -1.32 14.83 -12.02
N TYR A 143 -2.63 14.51 -12.03
CA TYR A 143 -3.09 13.14 -11.89
C TYR A 143 -2.59 12.23 -13.01
N ARG A 144 -2.62 12.69 -14.25
CA ARG A 144 -2.14 11.91 -15.40
C ARG A 144 -0.67 11.53 -15.24
N PHE A 145 0.16 12.50 -14.85
CA PHE A 145 1.58 12.25 -14.57
C PHE A 145 1.75 11.30 -13.38
N PHE A 146 1.02 11.54 -12.30
CA PHE A 146 1.02 10.68 -11.11
C PHE A 146 0.69 9.23 -11.47
N ASP A 147 -0.45 8.99 -12.13
CA ASP A 147 -0.91 7.65 -12.51
C ASP A 147 0.10 6.96 -13.45
N GLU A 148 0.65 7.69 -14.42
CA GLU A 148 1.69 7.15 -15.31
C GLU A 148 2.94 6.70 -14.56
N GLN A 149 3.46 7.51 -13.64
CA GLN A 149 4.66 7.16 -12.88
C GLN A 149 4.38 6.01 -11.88
N MET A 150 3.24 6.03 -11.21
CA MET A 150 2.87 4.96 -10.28
C MET A 150 2.71 3.61 -10.99
N ARG A 151 2.17 3.59 -12.20
CA ARG A 151 2.02 2.36 -13.01
C ARG A 151 3.33 1.75 -13.49
N ARG A 152 4.42 2.51 -13.50
CA ARG A 152 5.77 1.98 -13.84
C ARG A 152 6.33 1.07 -12.76
N ARG A 153 5.78 1.13 -11.54
CA ARG A 153 6.20 0.26 -10.43
C ARG A 153 5.59 -1.12 -10.58
N SER A 154 6.43 -2.15 -10.52
CA SER A 154 6.03 -3.53 -10.79
C SER A 154 5.12 -4.16 -9.73
N CYS A 155 5.16 -3.65 -8.50
CA CYS A 155 4.31 -4.11 -7.40
C CYS A 155 3.99 -2.94 -6.47
N CYS A 156 2.89 -2.21 -6.74
CA CYS A 156 2.57 -0.98 -6.03
C CYS A 156 1.06 -0.77 -5.93
N ILE A 157 0.59 -0.31 -4.78
CA ILE A 157 -0.79 0.18 -4.65
C ILE A 157 -0.97 1.39 -5.56
N GLN A 158 -2.05 1.37 -6.33
CA GLN A 158 -2.42 2.40 -7.29
C GLN A 158 -3.58 3.22 -6.77
N HIS A 159 -3.48 4.55 -6.86
CA HIS A 159 -4.53 5.48 -6.46
C HIS A 159 -5.35 5.92 -7.66
N GLY A 160 -6.67 5.92 -7.50
CA GLY A 160 -7.59 6.46 -8.49
C GLY A 160 -7.61 7.99 -8.47
N ARG A 161 -8.40 8.58 -9.38
CA ARG A 161 -8.54 10.04 -9.47
C ARG A 161 -9.14 10.65 -8.20
N GLU A 162 -10.13 9.99 -7.61
CA GLU A 162 -10.74 10.44 -6.36
C GLU A 162 -9.75 10.39 -5.21
N ASP A 163 -9.00 9.28 -5.08
CA ASP A 163 -7.94 9.14 -4.07
C ASP A 163 -6.90 10.25 -4.20
N PHE A 164 -6.44 10.52 -5.43
CA PHE A 164 -5.45 11.57 -5.69
C PHE A 164 -5.92 12.95 -5.23
N ASN A 165 -7.19 13.29 -5.46
CA ASN A 165 -7.75 14.56 -5.00
C ASN A 165 -7.78 14.65 -3.47
N VAL A 166 -8.12 13.54 -2.80
CA VAL A 166 -8.14 13.47 -1.33
C VAL A 166 -6.73 13.55 -0.76
N ILE A 167 -5.78 12.84 -1.38
CA ILE A 167 -4.35 12.93 -1.02
C ILE A 167 -3.83 14.37 -1.12
N CYS A 168 -4.12 15.07 -2.21
CA CYS A 168 -3.74 16.48 -2.34
C CYS A 168 -4.40 17.35 -1.26
N GLY A 169 -5.68 17.10 -0.96
CA GLY A 169 -6.41 17.79 0.11
C GLY A 169 -5.78 17.57 1.49
N ASP A 170 -5.39 16.33 1.80
CA ASP A 170 -4.73 15.96 3.04
C ASP A 170 -3.36 16.63 3.19
N ILE A 171 -2.53 16.61 2.14
CA ILE A 171 -1.25 17.33 2.10
C ILE A 171 -1.44 18.83 2.40
N TYR A 172 -2.48 19.46 1.82
CA TYR A 172 -2.76 20.89 2.08
C TYR A 172 -3.30 21.11 3.50
N LEU A 173 -4.06 20.21 4.08
CA LEU A 173 -4.52 20.29 5.47
C LEU A 173 -3.36 20.27 6.46
N ASP A 174 -2.30 19.53 6.15
CA ASP A 174 -1.06 19.45 6.92
C ASP A 174 -0.12 20.67 6.69
N GLY A 175 -0.59 21.69 5.96
CA GLY A 175 0.23 22.85 5.61
C GLY A 175 1.30 22.56 4.56
N GLY A 176 1.17 21.44 3.88
CA GLY A 176 2.08 21.01 2.82
C GLY A 176 1.72 21.54 1.44
N ASP A 177 2.41 21.01 0.43
CA ASP A 177 2.24 21.40 -0.97
C ASP A 177 2.48 20.23 -1.92
N VAL A 178 1.84 20.27 -3.08
CA VAL A 178 2.06 19.36 -4.21
C VAL A 178 2.85 20.12 -5.27
N VAL A 179 4.16 19.88 -5.29
CA VAL A 179 5.13 20.62 -6.12
C VAL A 179 5.29 19.92 -7.45
N ALA A 180 5.17 20.68 -8.55
CA ALA A 180 5.34 20.20 -9.92
C ALA A 180 6.49 20.92 -10.61
N LEU A 181 7.38 20.18 -11.28
CA LEU A 181 8.44 20.70 -12.13
C LEU A 181 8.27 20.29 -13.58
N ALA A 182 8.52 21.24 -14.48
CA ALA A 182 8.59 21.01 -15.91
C ALA A 182 10.00 21.24 -16.46
N ASP A 183 10.29 20.62 -17.59
CA ASP A 183 11.50 20.85 -18.37
C ASP A 183 11.42 22.16 -19.17
N SER A 184 12.46 22.49 -19.93
CA SER A 184 12.53 23.69 -20.78
C SER A 184 11.46 23.75 -21.89
N GLN A 185 10.77 22.64 -22.15
CA GLN A 185 9.66 22.56 -23.11
C GLN A 185 8.29 22.57 -22.43
N ASN A 186 8.22 22.91 -21.13
CA ASN A 186 7.02 22.89 -20.29
C ASN A 186 6.36 21.48 -20.17
N ARG A 187 7.12 20.40 -20.32
CA ARG A 187 6.63 19.05 -20.07
C ARG A 187 6.84 18.70 -18.61
N LEU A 188 5.78 18.26 -17.94
CA LEU A 188 5.82 17.85 -16.54
C LEU A 188 6.85 16.69 -16.37
N SER A 189 7.81 16.88 -15.48
CA SER A 189 8.97 16.01 -15.35
C SER A 189 9.18 15.47 -13.94
N ALA A 190 8.65 16.16 -12.93
CA ALA A 190 8.64 15.66 -11.55
C ALA A 190 7.41 16.19 -10.79
N LEU A 191 6.98 15.40 -9.80
CA LEU A 191 5.89 15.71 -8.88
C LEU A 191 6.29 15.25 -7.47
N ALA A 192 6.12 16.10 -6.46
CA ALA A 192 6.42 15.77 -5.07
C ALA A 192 5.28 16.20 -4.15
N PHE A 193 5.03 15.37 -3.13
CA PHE A 193 4.09 15.62 -2.04
C PHE A 193 4.88 15.97 -0.80
N VAL A 194 4.81 17.22 -0.37
CA VAL A 194 5.73 17.82 0.60
C VAL A 194 4.96 18.30 1.81
N VAL A 195 5.37 17.91 3.01
CA VAL A 195 4.77 18.37 4.27
C VAL A 195 5.87 18.92 5.19
N PRO A 196 5.77 20.17 5.65
CA PRO A 196 6.69 20.71 6.63
C PRO A 196 6.44 20.10 8.01
N GLY A 197 7.50 19.76 8.72
CA GLY A 197 7.48 19.42 10.15
C GLY A 197 8.29 20.42 10.96
N ASP A 198 8.49 20.16 12.26
CA ASP A 198 9.15 21.10 13.16
C ASP A 198 10.65 21.28 12.84
N ASP A 199 11.36 20.21 12.49
CA ASP A 199 12.82 20.20 12.27
C ASP A 199 13.24 19.70 10.87
N ALA A 200 12.30 19.16 10.11
CA ALA A 200 12.54 18.60 8.80
C ALA A 200 11.33 18.81 7.87
N VAL A 201 11.60 18.80 6.58
CA VAL A 201 10.56 18.72 5.55
C VAL A 201 10.45 17.28 5.08
N PHE A 202 9.25 16.76 5.07
CA PHE A 202 8.95 15.41 4.63
C PHE A 202 8.48 15.42 3.18
N VAL A 203 9.22 14.74 2.32
CA VAL A 203 8.78 14.44 0.96
C VAL A 203 8.13 13.06 1.01
N LYS A 204 6.80 13.03 1.14
CA LYS A 204 5.99 11.83 1.33
C LYS A 204 6.01 10.91 0.12
N GLU A 205 6.14 11.48 -1.07
CA GLU A 205 6.35 10.78 -2.35
C GLU A 205 7.04 11.73 -3.33
N LEU A 206 7.96 11.19 -4.15
CA LEU A 206 8.59 11.92 -5.24
C LEU A 206 8.61 11.05 -6.50
N LEU A 207 7.92 11.51 -7.52
CA LEU A 207 7.83 10.89 -8.83
C LEU A 207 8.60 11.75 -9.83
N ALA A 208 9.49 11.15 -10.60
CA ALA A 208 10.30 11.86 -11.58
C ALA A 208 10.58 10.96 -12.80
N ILE A 209 10.71 11.58 -13.97
CA ILE A 209 10.98 10.86 -15.22
C ILE A 209 12.42 10.32 -15.29
N ASN A 210 13.35 10.95 -14.58
CA ASN A 210 14.79 10.61 -14.54
C ASN A 210 15.44 11.16 -13.25
N THR A 211 16.72 10.86 -13.07
CA THR A 211 17.51 11.28 -11.90
C THR A 211 17.70 12.80 -11.85
N GLU A 212 17.89 13.46 -12.98
CA GLU A 212 18.09 14.91 -13.07
C GLU A 212 16.82 15.66 -12.60
N ALA A 213 15.64 15.22 -13.03
CA ALA A 213 14.35 15.77 -12.58
C ALA A 213 14.14 15.53 -11.08
N LYS A 214 14.57 14.37 -10.54
CA LYS A 214 14.54 14.06 -9.12
C LYS A 214 15.44 15.01 -8.32
N GLU A 215 16.69 15.21 -8.75
CA GLU A 215 17.64 16.15 -8.14
C GLU A 215 17.09 17.57 -8.15
N ALA A 216 16.54 18.00 -9.29
CA ALA A 216 15.93 19.32 -9.43
C ALA A 216 14.73 19.52 -8.48
N MET A 217 13.91 18.49 -8.29
CA MET A 217 12.81 18.56 -7.32
C MET A 217 13.31 18.69 -5.89
N LEU A 218 14.35 17.94 -5.51
CA LEU A 218 14.94 18.06 -4.18
C LEU A 218 15.60 19.44 -3.97
N HIS A 219 16.21 20.00 -5.02
CA HIS A 219 16.72 21.39 -5.00
C HIS A 219 15.61 22.41 -4.77
N GLU A 220 14.48 22.29 -5.49
CA GLU A 220 13.33 23.17 -5.36
C GLU A 220 12.74 23.12 -3.94
N VAL A 221 12.52 21.91 -3.41
CA VAL A 221 12.01 21.72 -2.04
C VAL A 221 12.98 22.29 -1.02
N GLN A 222 14.29 22.04 -1.15
CA GLN A 222 15.30 22.59 -0.23
C GLN A 222 15.34 24.12 -0.27
N SER A 223 15.20 24.71 -1.45
CA SER A 223 15.19 26.17 -1.65
C SER A 223 13.96 26.83 -1.05
N ALA A 224 12.82 26.15 -1.08
CA ALA A 224 11.58 26.61 -0.46
C ALA A 224 11.62 26.55 1.09
N PHE A 225 12.48 25.71 1.68
CA PHE A 225 12.61 25.50 3.12
C PHE A 225 14.08 25.64 3.58
N PRO A 226 14.65 26.86 3.53
CA PRO A 226 16.05 27.08 3.87
C PRO A 226 16.32 26.76 5.35
N GLY A 227 17.37 25.99 5.58
CA GLY A 227 17.77 25.58 6.94
C GLY A 227 17.14 24.29 7.45
N TYR A 228 16.12 23.75 6.79
CA TYR A 228 15.53 22.46 7.16
C TYR A 228 16.31 21.29 6.55
N SER A 229 16.33 20.17 7.26
CA SER A 229 16.71 18.87 6.69
C SER A 229 15.57 18.31 5.82
N LEU A 230 15.89 17.46 4.84
CA LEU A 230 14.89 16.77 4.04
C LEU A 230 14.83 15.28 4.45
N ARG A 231 13.62 14.76 4.64
CA ARG A 231 13.33 13.32 4.79
C ARG A 231 12.49 12.89 3.60
N VAL A 232 13.09 12.09 2.74
CA VAL A 232 12.46 11.66 1.48
C VAL A 232 12.07 10.19 1.59
N PHE A 233 10.79 9.91 1.42
CA PHE A 233 10.27 8.53 1.39
C PHE A 233 10.30 8.00 -0.05
N THR A 234 10.74 6.77 -0.21
CA THR A 234 10.88 6.13 -1.53
C THR A 234 10.69 4.63 -1.41
N GLU A 235 10.44 3.99 -2.54
CA GLU A 235 10.45 2.54 -2.59
C GLU A 235 11.83 1.98 -2.21
N PRO A 236 11.90 0.82 -1.52
CA PRO A 236 13.16 0.21 -1.14
C PRO A 236 13.94 -0.24 -2.37
N THR A 237 15.20 0.19 -2.48
CA THR A 237 16.14 -0.34 -3.46
C THR A 237 16.93 -1.50 -2.86
N SER A 238 17.39 -2.45 -3.71
CA SER A 238 18.15 -3.64 -3.26
C SER A 238 19.49 -3.32 -2.60
N GLU A 239 20.01 -2.11 -2.76
CA GLU A 239 21.43 -1.90 -2.61
C GLU A 239 21.91 -1.24 -1.33
N ASN A 240 21.16 -0.49 -0.57
CA ASN A 240 21.67 0.08 0.70
C ASN A 240 20.63 0.98 1.38
N GLY A 241 20.04 0.51 2.41
CA GLY A 241 19.28 1.37 3.28
C GLY A 241 18.46 0.57 4.29
N SER A 242 18.34 1.06 5.50
CA SER A 242 17.41 0.54 6.47
C SER A 242 15.98 0.71 5.94
N ALA A 243 15.45 -0.33 5.34
CA ALA A 243 14.04 -0.36 4.95
C ALA A 243 13.20 -0.38 6.23
N VAL A 244 12.29 0.56 6.36
CA VAL A 244 11.34 0.65 7.48
C VAL A 244 10.07 -0.12 7.09
N LEU A 245 9.67 -1.04 7.95
CA LEU A 245 8.42 -1.77 7.78
C LEU A 245 7.26 -0.78 7.91
N MET A 246 6.35 -0.83 6.95
CA MET A 246 5.24 0.10 6.85
C MET A 246 3.87 -0.58 6.91
N GLY A 247 3.69 -1.69 6.19
CA GLY A 247 2.38 -2.29 6.07
C GLY A 247 2.38 -3.79 5.81
N MET A 248 1.17 -4.35 5.85
CA MET A 248 0.94 -5.78 5.77
C MET A 248 -0.06 -6.12 4.68
N ILE A 249 0.07 -7.32 4.12
CA ILE A 249 -0.86 -7.89 3.14
C ILE A 249 -1.38 -9.25 3.60
N ARG A 250 -2.63 -9.58 3.26
CA ARG A 250 -3.21 -10.90 3.41
C ARG A 250 -3.79 -11.39 2.09
N ILE A 251 -3.51 -12.63 1.76
CA ILE A 251 -4.18 -13.33 0.66
C ILE A 251 -5.57 -13.77 1.13
N VAL A 252 -6.60 -13.34 0.41
CA VAL A 252 -8.01 -13.67 0.65
C VAL A 252 -8.50 -14.76 -0.31
N ASP A 253 -7.90 -14.84 -1.50
CA ASP A 253 -8.19 -15.87 -2.51
C ASP A 253 -6.89 -16.43 -3.08
N VAL A 254 -6.49 -17.61 -2.58
CA VAL A 254 -5.24 -18.28 -2.95
C VAL A 254 -5.18 -18.58 -4.44
N ARG A 255 -6.26 -19.14 -5.01
CA ARG A 255 -6.29 -19.52 -6.42
C ARG A 255 -6.00 -18.33 -7.33
N ARG A 256 -6.67 -17.19 -7.11
CA ARG A 256 -6.46 -15.98 -7.92
C ARG A 256 -5.05 -15.42 -7.82
N ILE A 257 -4.44 -15.52 -6.65
CA ILE A 257 -3.04 -15.07 -6.47
C ILE A 257 -2.10 -16.02 -7.20
N LEU A 258 -2.27 -17.33 -7.09
CA LEU A 258 -1.43 -18.28 -7.80
C LEU A 258 -1.64 -18.22 -9.32
N GLU A 259 -2.86 -17.93 -9.81
CA GLU A 259 -3.11 -17.61 -11.23
C GLU A 259 -2.33 -16.37 -11.69
N ALA A 260 -2.25 -15.33 -10.85
CA ALA A 260 -1.46 -14.14 -11.18
C ALA A 260 0.05 -14.43 -11.16
N VAL A 261 0.53 -15.24 -10.22
CA VAL A 261 1.91 -15.74 -10.19
C VAL A 261 2.23 -16.52 -11.46
N ALA A 262 1.37 -17.47 -11.85
CA ALA A 262 1.53 -18.27 -13.06
C ALA A 262 1.64 -17.41 -14.32
N LYS A 263 0.76 -16.41 -14.47
CA LYS A 263 0.76 -15.49 -15.63
C LYS A 263 2.05 -14.69 -15.73
N ASN A 264 2.59 -14.26 -14.60
CA ASN A 264 3.84 -13.49 -14.55
C ASN A 264 5.10 -14.36 -14.71
N ASN A 265 5.02 -15.68 -14.46
CA ASN A 265 6.11 -16.61 -14.68
C ASN A 265 5.60 -17.93 -15.29
N ARG A 266 5.51 -17.99 -16.61
CA ARG A 266 4.99 -19.14 -17.35
C ARG A 266 5.89 -20.39 -17.27
N SER A 267 7.17 -20.22 -16.92
CA SER A 267 8.12 -21.34 -16.76
C SER A 267 8.05 -21.95 -15.36
N LEU A 268 7.36 -21.31 -14.42
CA LEU A 268 7.23 -21.80 -13.06
C LEU A 268 6.43 -23.09 -13.04
N ARG A 269 6.98 -24.11 -12.35
CA ARG A 269 6.26 -25.32 -11.98
C ARG A 269 6.49 -25.62 -10.52
N ARG A 270 5.44 -25.41 -9.69
CA ARG A 270 5.49 -25.62 -8.23
C ARG A 270 4.14 -26.11 -7.71
N VAL A 271 4.21 -26.93 -6.66
CA VAL A 271 3.02 -27.46 -5.96
C VAL A 271 2.99 -26.89 -4.55
N PHE A 272 1.92 -26.20 -4.22
CA PHE A 272 1.69 -25.59 -2.92
C PHE A 272 0.57 -26.33 -2.20
N ARG A 273 0.81 -26.76 -0.97
CA ARG A 273 -0.24 -27.08 -0.01
C ARG A 273 -0.41 -25.86 0.89
N VAL A 274 -1.59 -25.29 0.91
CA VAL A 274 -1.88 -24.05 1.65
C VAL A 274 -2.86 -24.33 2.78
N HIS A 275 -2.58 -23.75 3.95
CA HIS A 275 -3.41 -23.80 5.14
C HIS A 275 -3.86 -22.41 5.55
N ASP A 276 -5.17 -22.22 5.73
CA ASP A 276 -5.77 -20.97 6.22
C ASP A 276 -6.81 -21.28 7.30
N SER A 277 -6.48 -20.98 8.53
CA SER A 277 -7.34 -21.25 9.69
C SER A 277 -8.59 -20.34 9.74
N LEU A 278 -8.50 -19.14 9.17
CA LEU A 278 -9.61 -18.16 9.16
C LEU A 278 -10.54 -18.35 7.97
N LEU A 279 -10.00 -18.71 6.80
CA LEU A 279 -10.75 -18.96 5.57
C LEU A 279 -10.47 -20.37 5.05
N PRO A 280 -11.13 -21.40 5.59
CA PRO A 280 -10.87 -22.79 5.19
C PRO A 280 -11.08 -23.09 3.70
N VAL A 281 -11.78 -22.21 2.99
CA VAL A 281 -11.97 -22.30 1.52
C VAL A 281 -10.65 -22.08 0.75
N ASN A 282 -9.62 -21.56 1.39
CA ASN A 282 -8.27 -21.43 0.84
C ASN A 282 -7.41 -22.68 1.05
N ASN A 283 -7.86 -23.64 1.88
CA ASN A 283 -7.12 -24.87 2.12
C ASN A 283 -7.19 -25.77 0.89
N GLY A 284 -6.02 -26.19 0.43
CA GLY A 284 -5.96 -27.06 -0.75
C GLY A 284 -4.54 -27.31 -1.23
N VAL A 285 -4.44 -28.12 -2.28
CA VAL A 285 -3.19 -28.35 -3.00
C VAL A 285 -3.33 -27.73 -4.38
N PHE A 286 -2.42 -26.86 -4.73
CA PHE A 286 -2.42 -26.06 -5.94
C PHE A 286 -1.15 -26.33 -6.75
N LEU A 287 -1.31 -26.65 -8.03
CA LEU A 287 -0.22 -26.76 -8.99
C LEU A 287 -0.19 -25.50 -9.86
N VAL A 288 0.94 -24.82 -9.87
CA VAL A 288 1.23 -23.71 -10.82
C VAL A 288 2.14 -24.28 -11.89
N GLU A 289 1.69 -24.30 -13.13
CA GLU A 289 2.50 -24.68 -14.28
C GLU A 289 1.96 -24.08 -15.58
N GLU A 290 2.83 -23.84 -16.55
CA GLU A 290 2.50 -23.38 -17.91
C GLU A 290 1.62 -22.09 -17.96
N GLY A 291 1.72 -21.22 -16.94
CA GLY A 291 0.94 -19.99 -16.84
C GLY A 291 -0.45 -20.15 -16.25
N GLU A 292 -0.79 -21.34 -15.74
CA GLU A 292 -2.09 -21.67 -15.16
C GLU A 292 -1.96 -22.15 -13.70
N CYS A 293 -3.08 -22.16 -12.97
CA CYS A 293 -3.16 -22.70 -11.61
C CYS A 293 -4.26 -23.75 -11.53
N TYR A 294 -3.90 -24.96 -11.13
CA TYR A 294 -4.79 -26.11 -10.96
C TYR A 294 -4.97 -26.42 -9.48
N GLU A 295 -6.21 -26.68 -9.05
CA GLU A 295 -6.56 -26.99 -7.66
C GLU A 295 -6.95 -28.47 -7.52
N GLY A 296 -6.72 -29.04 -6.33
CA GLY A 296 -7.11 -30.42 -6.01
C GLY A 296 -6.19 -31.47 -6.60
N VAL A 297 -4.95 -31.13 -6.93
CA VAL A 297 -3.96 -32.06 -7.48
C VAL A 297 -3.40 -33.00 -6.39
N THR A 298 -2.90 -34.17 -6.78
CA THR A 298 -2.32 -35.20 -5.90
C THR A 298 -0.80 -35.27 -5.95
N ASN A 299 -0.17 -34.30 -6.62
CA ASN A 299 1.28 -34.23 -6.77
C ASN A 299 1.98 -34.05 -5.40
N PRO A 300 3.21 -34.53 -5.23
CA PRO A 300 4.05 -34.16 -4.10
C PRO A 300 4.18 -32.63 -3.97
N CYS A 301 4.06 -32.12 -2.75
CA CYS A 301 4.13 -30.68 -2.51
C CYS A 301 5.59 -30.20 -2.44
N ASP A 302 5.90 -29.12 -3.16
CA ASP A 302 7.17 -28.39 -2.99
C ASP A 302 7.13 -27.53 -1.73
N PHE A 303 5.94 -27.00 -1.41
CA PHE A 303 5.69 -26.15 -0.24
C PHE A 303 4.45 -26.65 0.52
N ASP A 304 4.58 -26.83 1.84
CA ASP A 304 3.49 -27.06 2.79
C ASP A 304 3.51 -25.91 3.80
N ILE A 305 2.62 -24.92 3.59
CA ILE A 305 2.76 -23.58 4.16
C ILE A 305 1.40 -23.02 4.61
N ASP A 306 1.46 -22.08 5.54
CA ASP A 306 0.28 -21.31 5.89
C ASP A 306 0.07 -20.09 4.95
N ILE A 307 -1.07 -19.42 5.13
CA ILE A 307 -1.48 -18.30 4.26
C ILE A 307 -0.54 -17.08 4.39
N MET A 308 0.06 -16.86 5.55
CA MET A 308 1.01 -15.77 5.78
C MET A 308 2.34 -16.07 5.08
N GLU A 309 2.85 -17.30 5.22
CA GLU A 309 4.06 -17.77 4.52
C GLU A 309 3.89 -17.70 3.01
N LEU A 310 2.70 -18.07 2.48
CA LEU A 310 2.41 -17.89 1.05
C LEU A 310 2.50 -16.43 0.64
N ALA A 311 1.96 -15.50 1.43
CA ALA A 311 2.05 -14.07 1.13
C ALA A 311 3.49 -13.57 1.16
N GLU A 312 4.31 -14.02 2.12
CA GLU A 312 5.74 -13.70 2.19
C GLU A 312 6.51 -14.23 0.98
N ILE A 313 6.21 -15.44 0.52
CA ILE A 313 6.84 -16.03 -0.66
C ILE A 313 6.46 -15.24 -1.91
N VAL A 314 5.17 -14.97 -2.11
CA VAL A 314 4.66 -14.31 -3.33
C VAL A 314 5.10 -12.86 -3.43
N PHE A 315 5.15 -12.13 -2.31
CA PHE A 315 5.46 -10.70 -2.29
C PHE A 315 6.90 -10.36 -1.89
N GLY A 316 7.80 -11.35 -1.92
CA GLY A 316 9.24 -11.10 -1.77
C GLY A 316 9.71 -10.83 -0.34
N GLY A 317 8.86 -11.06 0.67
CA GLY A 317 9.23 -10.93 2.08
C GLY A 317 10.05 -12.10 2.62
N SER A 318 9.99 -13.26 1.98
CA SER A 318 10.66 -14.50 2.40
C SER A 318 11.94 -14.77 1.62
N LYS A 319 12.91 -15.44 2.28
CA LYS A 319 14.08 -16.01 1.60
C LYS A 319 13.69 -17.07 0.54
N LEU A 320 12.50 -17.65 0.67
CA LEU A 320 11.97 -18.63 -0.28
C LEU A 320 11.43 -17.99 -1.57
N SER A 321 11.23 -16.69 -1.59
CA SER A 321 10.72 -15.98 -2.79
C SER A 321 11.59 -16.22 -4.04
N SER A 322 12.89 -16.34 -3.85
CA SER A 322 13.83 -16.66 -4.96
C SER A 322 13.61 -18.05 -5.55
N LEU A 323 12.99 -18.98 -4.81
CA LEU A 323 12.69 -20.33 -5.29
C LEU A 323 11.50 -20.38 -6.24
N LEU A 324 10.77 -19.28 -6.35
CA LEU A 324 9.70 -19.13 -7.33
C LEU A 324 10.21 -18.78 -8.73
N ASP A 325 11.53 -18.56 -8.90
CA ASP A 325 12.11 -17.98 -10.11
C ASP A 325 11.37 -16.71 -10.56
N PHE A 326 10.76 -16.04 -9.60
CA PHE A 326 9.98 -14.83 -9.77
C PHE A 326 10.89 -13.64 -9.52
N PRO A 327 10.87 -12.60 -10.35
CA PRO A 327 11.65 -11.41 -10.06
C PRO A 327 11.27 -10.93 -8.67
N SER A 328 12.26 -10.72 -7.81
CA SER A 328 12.07 -10.23 -6.44
C SER A 328 11.30 -8.91 -6.50
N VAL A 329 10.00 -9.00 -6.36
CA VAL A 329 9.11 -7.85 -6.41
C VAL A 329 8.92 -7.39 -4.97
N ARG A 330 9.37 -6.18 -4.64
CA ARG A 330 9.09 -5.59 -3.35
C ARG A 330 7.81 -4.77 -3.45
N PRO A 331 6.76 -5.16 -2.74
CA PRO A 331 5.53 -4.37 -2.73
C PRO A 331 5.77 -3.01 -2.09
N TYR A 332 5.18 -1.99 -2.68
CA TYR A 332 5.24 -0.63 -2.20
C TYR A 332 3.84 -0.02 -2.07
N MET A 333 3.64 0.77 -1.05
CA MET A 333 2.48 1.64 -0.90
C MET A 333 2.95 2.99 -0.38
N SER A 334 2.35 4.05 -0.86
CA SER A 334 2.61 5.41 -0.40
C SER A 334 1.32 6.21 -0.41
N LEU A 335 1.31 7.34 0.28
CA LEU A 335 0.19 8.28 0.29
C LEU A 335 -1.14 7.62 0.71
N MET A 336 -1.06 6.61 1.58
CA MET A 336 -2.25 6.04 2.21
C MET A 336 -2.77 7.04 3.24
N LEU A 337 -4.10 7.15 3.32
CA LEU A 337 -4.79 8.04 4.27
C LEU A 337 -5.03 7.26 5.56
N ASP A 338 -4.15 7.41 6.54
CA ASP A 338 -4.11 6.69 7.84
C ASP A 338 -3.63 7.55 8.99
#